data_5c77a07163a9c821f80cd6c06621e41b
#
_entry.id   5c77a07163a9c821f80cd6c06621e41b
#
_cell.length_a   1.000
_cell.length_b   1.000
_cell.length_c   1.000
_cell.angle_alpha   90.00
_cell.angle_beta   90.00
_cell.angle_gamma   90.00
#
_symmetry.space_group_name_H-M   'P 1'
#
loop_
_entity.id
_entity.type
_entity.pdbx_description
1 polymer ?
#
loop_
_entity_poly.entity_id
_entity_poly.type
_entity_poly.pdbx_seq_one_letter_code
_entity_poly.pdbx_strand_id
1 'polypeptide(L)'
;QFELAEMKARVDAAKYLVYAAAQKKQAAMNGQKVRYSVEAAEAKLIAARTASDVTRRCLQLFGGYGYTRDYPIERMMRDAKITEIYEGTSEVQMMVIGGALLK
;
A
#
# COMPACT_ATOMS: atom_id res chain seq x y z
N GLN A 1 20.88 -4.95 6.90
CA GLN A 1 20.99 -3.48 6.75
C GLN A 1 20.43 -3.00 5.41
N PHE A 2 20.86 -3.61 4.29
CA PHE A 2 20.38 -3.23 2.96
C PHE A 2 18.90 -3.52 2.79
N GLU A 3 18.41 -4.65 3.29
CA GLU A 3 17.00 -4.98 3.24
C GLU A 3 16.14 -3.98 4.03
N LEU A 4 16.60 -3.59 5.22
CA LEU A 4 15.88 -2.61 6.02
C LEU A 4 15.85 -1.25 5.32
N ALA A 5 16.94 -0.85 4.69
CA ALA A 5 17.01 0.40 3.95
C ALA A 5 16.03 0.40 2.76
N GLU A 6 15.98 -0.69 2.00
CA GLU A 6 15.06 -0.81 0.88
C GLU A 6 13.61 -0.79 1.34
N MET A 7 13.30 -1.54 2.40
CA MET A 7 11.94 -1.55 2.95
C MET A 7 11.52 -0.17 3.43
N LYS A 8 12.42 0.54 4.11
CA LYS A 8 12.15 1.91 4.57
C LYS A 8 11.82 2.83 3.40
N ALA A 9 12.62 2.76 2.34
CA ALA A 9 12.40 3.59 1.16
C ALA A 9 11.05 3.28 0.50
N ARG A 10 10.68 2.01 0.41
CA ARG A 10 9.39 1.61 -0.17
C ARG A 10 8.21 2.06 0.67
N VAL A 11 8.33 1.96 1.99
CA VAL A 11 7.27 2.42 2.90
C VAL A 11 7.07 3.93 2.76
N ASP A 12 8.17 4.69 2.71
CA ASP A 12 8.08 6.14 2.55
C ASP A 12 7.47 6.51 1.20
N ALA A 13 7.86 5.82 0.12
CA ALA A 13 7.27 6.06 -1.20
C ALA A 13 5.75 5.82 -1.18
N ALA A 14 5.30 4.75 -0.55
CA ALA A 14 3.88 4.46 -0.41
C ALA A 14 3.17 5.56 0.39
N LYS A 15 3.78 6.05 1.46
CA LYS A 15 3.21 7.14 2.26
C LYS A 15 3.04 8.41 1.43
N TYR A 16 4.01 8.76 0.61
CA TYR A 16 3.91 9.95 -0.24
C TYR A 16 2.81 9.84 -1.27
N LEU A 17 2.59 8.64 -1.82
CA LEU A 17 1.46 8.42 -2.73
C LEU A 17 0.12 8.62 -2.00
N VAL A 18 0.00 8.12 -0.78
CA VAL A 18 -1.21 8.30 0.03
C VAL A 18 -1.42 9.78 0.32
N TYR A 19 -0.37 10.51 0.69
CA TYR A 19 -0.48 11.94 0.99
C TYR A 19 -0.87 12.74 -0.25
N ALA A 20 -0.31 12.40 -1.41
CA ALA A 20 -0.67 13.07 -2.67
C ALA A 20 -2.16 12.86 -3.01
N ALA A 21 -2.65 11.64 -2.85
CA ALA A 21 -4.07 11.35 -3.08
C ALA A 21 -4.95 12.10 -2.08
N ALA A 22 -4.53 12.14 -0.82
CA ALA A 22 -5.27 12.84 0.24
C ALA A 22 -5.35 14.34 -0.03
N GLN A 23 -4.27 14.95 -0.51
CA GLN A 23 -4.25 16.38 -0.85
C GLN A 23 -5.21 16.69 -1.99
N LYS A 24 -5.26 15.84 -3.02
CA LYS A 24 -6.19 16.02 -4.14
C LYS A 24 -7.64 15.85 -3.68
N LYS A 25 -7.90 14.88 -2.83
CA LYS A 25 -9.24 14.68 -2.27
C LYS A 25 -9.66 15.88 -1.46
N GLN A 26 -8.75 16.42 -0.64
CA GLN A 26 -9.05 17.62 0.18
C GLN A 26 -9.35 18.81 -0.72
N ALA A 27 -8.60 19.01 -1.80
CA ALA A 27 -8.87 20.08 -2.77
C ALA A 27 -10.25 19.93 -3.40
N ALA A 28 -10.64 18.71 -3.76
CA ALA A 28 -11.96 18.44 -4.31
C ALA A 28 -13.06 18.73 -3.29
N MET A 29 -12.86 18.38 -2.04
CA MET A 29 -13.80 18.65 -0.95
C MET A 29 -13.95 20.16 -0.71
N ASN A 30 -12.90 20.93 -0.97
CA ASN A 30 -12.90 22.39 -0.84
C ASN A 30 -13.49 23.09 -2.06
N GLY A 31 -14.09 22.35 -3.00
CA GLY A 31 -14.79 22.90 -4.15
C GLY A 31 -13.97 23.06 -5.42
N GLN A 32 -12.69 22.64 -5.40
CA GLN A 32 -11.86 22.66 -6.60
C GLN A 32 -12.26 21.53 -7.55
N LYS A 33 -12.14 21.77 -8.86
CA LYS A 33 -12.44 20.76 -9.88
C LYS A 33 -11.21 19.87 -10.08
N VAL A 34 -10.98 18.96 -9.15
CA VAL A 34 -9.84 18.05 -9.16
C VAL A 34 -10.34 16.62 -9.10
N ARG A 35 -9.84 15.76 -9.99
CA ARG A 35 -10.09 14.32 -9.94
C ARG A 35 -8.95 13.65 -9.18
N TYR A 36 -9.29 12.70 -8.33
CA TYR A 36 -8.29 11.99 -7.51
C TYR A 36 -8.42 10.47 -7.59
N SER A 37 -9.27 9.95 -8.48
CA SER A 37 -9.51 8.50 -8.56
C SER A 37 -8.27 7.71 -8.96
N VAL A 38 -7.45 8.25 -9.89
CA VAL A 38 -6.21 7.58 -10.32
C VAL A 38 -5.20 7.57 -9.18
N GLU A 39 -4.98 8.71 -8.53
CA GLU A 39 -4.05 8.81 -7.41
C GLU A 39 -4.48 7.94 -6.24
N ALA A 40 -5.77 7.87 -5.96
CA ALA A 40 -6.29 7.01 -4.90
C ALA A 40 -6.05 5.53 -5.24
N ALA A 41 -6.27 5.14 -6.50
CA ALA A 41 -6.03 3.77 -6.95
C ALA A 41 -4.54 3.41 -6.89
N GLU A 42 -3.67 4.32 -7.32
CA GLU A 42 -2.22 4.13 -7.23
C GLU A 42 -1.76 3.99 -5.78
N ALA A 43 -2.26 4.86 -4.91
CA ALA A 43 -1.91 4.82 -3.49
C ALA A 43 -2.33 3.50 -2.86
N LYS A 44 -3.56 3.07 -3.11
CA LYS A 44 -4.09 1.81 -2.55
C LYS A 44 -3.32 0.61 -3.09
N LEU A 45 -3.05 0.58 -4.38
CA LEU A 45 -2.32 -0.52 -5.01
C LEU A 45 -0.91 -0.67 -4.41
N ILE A 46 -0.16 0.43 -4.38
CA ILE A 46 1.23 0.39 -3.92
C ILE A 46 1.31 0.21 -2.41
N ALA A 47 0.45 0.88 -1.63
CA ALA A 47 0.47 0.74 -0.18
C ALA A 47 0.15 -0.70 0.26
N ALA A 48 -0.85 -1.33 -0.36
CA ALA A 48 -1.22 -2.69 -0.03
C ALA A 48 -0.11 -3.69 -0.39
N ARG A 49 0.47 -3.55 -1.58
CA ARG A 49 1.58 -4.40 -2.02
C ARG A 49 2.82 -4.21 -1.15
N THR A 50 3.12 -2.97 -0.81
CA THR A 50 4.26 -2.65 0.06
C THR A 50 4.06 -3.26 1.45
N ALA A 51 2.87 -3.11 2.03
CA ALA A 51 2.58 -3.68 3.34
C ALA A 51 2.74 -5.20 3.34
N SER A 52 2.24 -5.88 2.32
CA SER A 52 2.36 -7.34 2.19
C SER A 52 3.82 -7.76 2.03
N ASP A 53 4.58 -7.08 1.18
CA ASP A 53 5.97 -7.42 0.92
C ASP A 53 6.85 -7.14 2.14
N VAL A 54 6.69 -5.98 2.77
CA VAL A 54 7.51 -5.60 3.93
C VAL A 54 7.23 -6.51 5.12
N THR A 55 5.97 -6.81 5.41
CA THR A 55 5.64 -7.69 6.54
C THR A 55 6.16 -9.11 6.30
N ARG A 56 6.08 -9.61 5.07
CA ARG A 56 6.62 -10.92 4.71
C ARG A 56 8.13 -10.97 4.90
N ARG A 57 8.84 -9.94 4.44
CA ARG A 57 10.30 -9.85 4.58
C ARG A 57 10.71 -9.73 6.05
N CYS A 58 9.97 -8.94 6.83
CA CYS A 58 10.22 -8.81 8.26
C CYS A 58 10.04 -10.14 8.99
N LEU A 59 8.98 -10.90 8.66
CA LEU A 59 8.78 -12.22 9.24
C LEU A 59 9.97 -13.13 8.92
N GLN A 60 10.47 -13.09 7.70
CA GLN A 60 11.64 -13.87 7.30
C GLN A 60 12.87 -13.51 8.12
N LEU A 61 13.06 -12.22 8.42
CA LEU A 61 14.17 -11.76 9.24
C LEU A 61 14.08 -12.27 10.68
N PHE A 62 12.88 -12.44 11.22
CA PHE A 62 12.67 -13.06 12.53
C PHE A 62 12.96 -14.56 12.52
N GLY A 63 12.98 -15.16 11.34
CA GLY A 63 13.15 -16.61 11.22
C GLY A 63 11.94 -17.36 11.76
N GLY A 64 12.17 -18.55 12.30
CA GLY A 64 11.09 -19.38 12.85
C GLY A 64 10.30 -18.72 13.97
N TYR A 65 10.93 -17.87 14.75
CA TYR A 65 10.26 -17.14 15.82
C TYR A 65 9.17 -16.21 15.28
N GLY A 66 9.38 -15.63 14.10
CA GLY A 66 8.40 -14.73 13.49
C GLY A 66 7.11 -15.43 13.10
N TYR A 67 7.16 -16.73 12.88
CA TYR A 67 5.99 -17.51 12.52
C TYR A 67 5.15 -17.91 13.73
N THR A 68 5.59 -17.62 14.93
CA THR A 68 4.88 -17.92 16.17
C THR A 68 4.01 -16.73 16.59
N ARG A 69 3.05 -16.99 17.49
CA ARG A 69 2.19 -15.93 18.03
C ARG A 69 2.86 -15.12 19.14
N ASP A 70 4.07 -15.47 19.52
CA ASP A 70 4.82 -14.73 20.54
C ASP A 70 5.25 -13.34 20.05
N TYR A 71 5.32 -13.16 18.73
CA TYR A 71 5.68 -11.90 18.10
C TYR A 71 4.55 -11.44 17.17
N PRO A 72 4.30 -10.12 17.07
CA PRO A 72 3.15 -9.61 16.32
C PRO A 72 3.31 -9.69 14.79
N ILE A 73 4.49 -10.00 14.27
CA ILE A 73 4.76 -9.92 12.83
C ILE A 73 3.90 -10.88 12.01
N GLU A 74 3.60 -12.08 12.52
CA GLU A 74 2.75 -13.02 11.78
C GLU A 74 1.33 -12.46 11.61
N ARG A 75 0.79 -11.78 12.62
CA ARG A 75 -0.50 -11.12 12.53
C ARG A 75 -0.45 -9.96 11.56
N MET A 76 0.62 -9.15 11.60
CA MET A 76 0.78 -8.03 10.67
C MET A 76 0.80 -8.51 9.23
N MET A 77 1.45 -9.64 8.97
CA MET A 77 1.49 -10.22 7.62
C MET A 77 0.10 -10.64 7.16
N ARG A 78 -0.69 -11.27 8.05
CA ARG A 78 -2.07 -11.66 7.72
C ARG A 78 -2.95 -10.44 7.50
N ASP A 79 -2.82 -9.43 8.36
CA ASP A 79 -3.60 -8.19 8.25
C ASP A 79 -3.24 -7.43 6.98
N ALA A 80 -1.97 -7.42 6.59
CA ALA A 80 -1.52 -6.76 5.38
C ALA A 80 -2.10 -7.43 4.12
N LYS A 81 -2.15 -8.75 4.10
CA LYS A 81 -2.60 -9.48 2.90
C LYS A 81 -4.03 -9.14 2.51
N ILE A 82 -4.93 -9.00 3.47
CA ILE A 82 -6.33 -8.69 3.17
C ILE A 82 -6.48 -7.32 2.48
N THR A 83 -5.55 -6.40 2.69
CA THR A 83 -5.60 -5.08 2.05
C THR A 83 -5.46 -5.14 0.54
N GLU A 84 -4.90 -6.22 -0.01
CA GLU A 84 -4.83 -6.44 -1.45
C GLU A 84 -6.14 -6.97 -2.04
N ILE A 85 -7.09 -7.37 -1.19
CA ILE A 85 -8.29 -8.08 -1.58
C ILE A 85 -9.54 -7.23 -1.38
N TYR A 86 -9.72 -6.63 -0.20
CA TYR A 86 -10.96 -5.92 0.13
C TYR A 86 -10.91 -4.45 -0.32
N GLU A 87 -12.09 -3.82 -0.35
CA GLU A 87 -12.25 -2.41 -0.73
C GLU A 87 -11.63 -2.12 -2.11
N GLY A 88 -11.86 -3.04 -3.05
CA GLY A 88 -11.28 -3.00 -4.38
C GLY A 88 -9.96 -3.76 -4.43
N THR A 89 -9.96 -4.89 -5.11
CA THR A 89 -8.75 -5.72 -5.26
C THR A 89 -7.65 -4.95 -5.98
N SER A 90 -6.42 -5.45 -5.90
CA SER A 90 -5.30 -4.90 -6.67
C SER A 90 -5.63 -4.87 -8.17
N GLU A 91 -6.31 -5.88 -8.68
CA GLU A 91 -6.73 -5.94 -10.08
C GLU A 91 -7.71 -4.82 -10.42
N VAL A 92 -8.67 -4.53 -9.53
CA VAL A 92 -9.62 -3.42 -9.72
C VAL A 92 -8.88 -2.09 -9.75
N GLN A 93 -7.89 -1.91 -8.87
CA GLN A 93 -7.08 -0.68 -8.87
C GLN A 93 -6.31 -0.53 -10.18
N MET A 94 -5.74 -1.62 -10.69
CA MET A 94 -5.04 -1.59 -11.97
C MET A 94 -5.99 -1.27 -13.14
N MET A 95 -7.24 -1.73 -13.07
CA MET A 95 -8.26 -1.37 -14.08
C MET A 95 -8.54 0.13 -14.09
N VAL A 96 -8.64 0.75 -12.93
CA VAL A 96 -8.86 2.20 -12.82
C VAL A 96 -7.69 2.97 -13.43
N ILE A 97 -6.47 2.58 -13.07
CA ILE A 97 -5.25 3.24 -13.56
C ILE A 97 -5.10 3.03 -15.07
N GLY A 98 -5.22 1.80 -15.52
CA GLY A 98 -5.10 1.44 -16.94
C GLY A 98 -6.14 2.12 -17.80
N GLY A 99 -7.38 2.17 -17.31
CA GLY A 99 -8.45 2.87 -18.03
C GLY A 99 -8.15 4.34 -18.24
N ALA A 100 -7.54 4.99 -17.26
CA ALA A 100 -7.14 6.40 -17.38
C ALA A 100 -6.03 6.60 -18.41
N LEU A 101 -5.09 5.65 -18.49
CA LEU A 101 -3.98 5.71 -19.44
C LEU A 101 -4.44 5.56 -20.88
N LEU A 102 -5.54 4.85 -21.12
CA LEU A 102 -6.04 4.54 -22.45
C LEU A 102 -7.01 5.59 -23.01
N LYS A 103 -7.26 6.63 -22.27
CA LYS A 103 -8.14 7.73 -22.72
C LYS A 103 -7.42 8.76 -23.55
#